data_e0aab69c908aad9873b5d1ccaba8a978
#
_entry.id   e0aab69c908aad9873b5d1ccaba8a978
#
_cell.length_a   1.000
_cell.length_b   1.000
_cell.length_c   1.000
_cell.angle_alpha   90.00
_cell.angle_beta   90.00
_cell.angle_gamma   90.00
#
_symmetry.space_group_name_H-M   'P 1'
#
loop_
_entity.id
_entity.type
_entity.pdbx_description
1 polymer ?
#
loop_
_entity_poly.entity_id
_entity_poly.type
_entity_poly.pdbx_seq_one_letter_code
_entity_poly.pdbx_strand_id
1 'polypeptide(L)'
;MARKKREDPPKGSPAWMATFSDLMNLLLCFFVLLFSMSTVDAEKFEKVIASFQSTFSILPSGGASIGEGELVSSGVSQLEFLDKYYKEMANSKSEEESEENEDVVEAYQEQSLAESEEMAEAIEAAVAQYGLRDQVEVDFNGEYVLLNMNGALLFDSGKSELRQEAYPLIEKLGKIIEIYDQNIIEVEGHTDNVPIHSAKYEDNNVLSMYRAYSVAEYLRDVTTINPAYIKSSGRGEYVPIADNSTPEGRALNRRVEIKVYNSYNSDLGE
;
A
#
# COMPACT_ATOMS: atom_id res chain seq x y z
N MET A 1 -49.82 48.47 64.00
CA MET A 1 -49.75 48.45 62.53
C MET A 1 -48.46 47.77 62.11
N ALA A 2 -48.46 46.50 61.67
CA ALA A 2 -47.29 45.74 61.26
C ALA A 2 -46.95 46.02 59.78
N ARG A 3 -45.75 46.52 59.55
CA ARG A 3 -45.23 46.92 58.23
C ARG A 3 -44.89 45.63 57.48
N LYS A 4 -45.58 45.32 56.38
CA LYS A 4 -45.36 44.11 55.48
C LYS A 4 -44.00 44.29 54.80
N LYS A 5 -43.10 43.30 55.03
CA LYS A 5 -41.80 43.23 54.42
C LYS A 5 -41.97 43.01 52.91
N ARG A 6 -41.43 43.87 52.05
CA ARG A 6 -41.40 43.64 50.58
C ARG A 6 -40.46 42.47 50.30
N GLU A 7 -40.95 41.50 49.62
CA GLU A 7 -40.10 40.41 49.07
C GLU A 7 -39.22 40.99 47.95
N ASP A 8 -37.93 40.71 48.02
CA ASP A 8 -36.99 41.07 46.97
C ASP A 8 -37.32 40.34 45.66
N PRO A 9 -37.22 40.97 44.50
CA PRO A 9 -37.44 40.30 43.22
C PRO A 9 -36.43 39.15 43.03
N PRO A 10 -36.82 38.06 42.36
CA PRO A 10 -35.91 36.94 42.14
C PRO A 10 -34.64 37.40 41.41
N LYS A 11 -33.50 37.00 41.93
CA LYS A 11 -32.19 37.30 41.30
C LYS A 11 -32.19 36.71 39.88
N GLY A 12 -32.03 37.57 38.89
CA GLY A 12 -31.84 37.18 37.50
C GLY A 12 -30.69 36.17 37.33
N SER A 13 -30.70 35.41 36.28
CA SER A 13 -29.63 34.46 35.95
C SER A 13 -28.26 35.15 35.94
N PRO A 14 -27.20 34.50 36.41
CA PRO A 14 -25.84 35.04 36.43
C PRO A 14 -25.41 35.52 35.03
N ALA A 15 -24.74 36.68 34.97
CA ALA A 15 -24.33 37.28 33.68
C ALA A 15 -23.47 36.36 32.79
N TRP A 16 -22.70 35.44 33.39
CA TRP A 16 -21.92 34.47 32.65
C TRP A 16 -22.77 33.40 31.92
N MET A 17 -24.01 33.18 32.36
CA MET A 17 -24.93 32.23 31.73
C MET A 17 -25.38 32.70 30.34
N ALA A 18 -25.49 34.01 30.13
CA ALA A 18 -25.79 34.59 28.82
C ALA A 18 -24.64 34.37 27.82
N THR A 19 -23.40 34.60 28.27
CA THR A 19 -22.21 34.40 27.43
C THR A 19 -21.97 32.91 27.16
N PHE A 20 -22.23 32.02 28.12
CA PHE A 20 -22.16 30.57 27.95
C PHE A 20 -23.20 30.06 26.94
N SER A 21 -24.44 30.57 27.04
CA SER A 21 -25.52 30.17 26.09
C SER A 21 -25.20 30.66 24.68
N ASP A 22 -24.61 31.84 24.53
CA ASP A 22 -24.20 32.35 23.20
C ASP A 22 -23.10 31.53 22.58
N LEU A 23 -22.07 31.15 23.37
CA LEU A 23 -21.00 30.25 22.95
C LEU A 23 -21.53 28.86 22.53
N MET A 24 -22.44 28.29 23.33
CA MET A 24 -23.05 26.99 23.01
C MET A 24 -23.93 27.02 21.74
N ASN A 25 -24.62 28.19 21.53
CA ASN A 25 -25.43 28.36 20.33
C ASN A 25 -24.55 28.52 19.07
N LEU A 26 -23.44 29.24 19.15
CA LEU A 26 -22.45 29.36 18.08
C LEU A 26 -21.82 27.97 17.77
N LEU A 27 -21.47 27.19 18.80
CA LEU A 27 -20.92 25.86 18.64
C LEU A 27 -21.94 24.93 17.96
N LEU A 28 -23.21 24.98 18.38
CA LEU A 28 -24.29 24.20 17.77
C LEU A 28 -24.49 24.59 16.30
N CYS A 29 -24.54 25.88 15.98
CA CYS A 29 -24.63 26.35 14.59
C CYS A 29 -23.45 25.88 13.75
N PHE A 30 -22.24 25.90 14.30
CA PHE A 30 -21.06 25.40 13.62
C PHE A 30 -21.15 23.90 13.31
N PHE A 31 -21.57 23.08 14.26
CA PHE A 31 -21.76 21.64 14.02
C PHE A 31 -22.89 21.34 13.02
N VAL A 32 -24.00 22.10 13.08
CA VAL A 32 -25.09 21.95 12.09
C VAL A 32 -24.61 22.32 10.68
N LEU A 33 -23.79 23.37 10.54
CA LEU A 33 -23.19 23.75 9.27
C LEU A 33 -22.20 22.70 8.77
N LEU A 34 -21.33 22.15 9.64
CA LEU A 34 -20.43 21.07 9.28
C LEU A 34 -21.20 19.81 8.83
N PHE A 35 -22.28 19.46 9.54
CA PHE A 35 -23.10 18.31 9.18
C PHE A 35 -23.85 18.55 7.88
N SER A 36 -24.34 19.77 7.65
CA SER A 36 -24.99 20.16 6.37
C SER A 36 -24.04 20.14 5.17
N MET A 37 -22.73 20.37 5.39
CA MET A 37 -21.70 20.29 4.34
C MET A 37 -21.07 18.89 4.22
N SER A 38 -21.38 17.99 5.15
CA SER A 38 -20.86 16.62 5.19
C SER A 38 -21.54 15.68 4.18
N THR A 39 -22.67 16.07 3.61
CA THR A 39 -23.21 15.34 2.46
C THR A 39 -22.40 15.72 1.22
N VAL A 40 -21.36 14.96 0.91
CA VAL A 40 -20.66 15.07 -0.37
C VAL A 40 -21.69 14.69 -1.44
N ASP A 41 -22.11 15.67 -2.20
CA ASP A 41 -23.00 15.49 -3.34
C ASP A 41 -22.21 14.69 -4.39
N ALA A 42 -22.57 13.42 -4.56
CA ALA A 42 -21.90 12.50 -5.48
C ALA A 42 -21.77 13.09 -6.89
N GLU A 43 -22.78 13.86 -7.31
CA GLU A 43 -22.79 14.53 -8.61
C GLU A 43 -21.74 15.67 -8.70
N LYS A 44 -21.45 16.36 -7.60
CA LYS A 44 -20.38 17.37 -7.55
C LYS A 44 -19.00 16.74 -7.52
N PHE A 45 -18.86 15.60 -6.84
CA PHE A 45 -17.62 14.84 -6.79
C PHE A 45 -17.28 14.25 -8.16
N GLU A 46 -18.25 13.70 -8.90
CA GLU A 46 -18.06 13.28 -10.30
C GLU A 46 -17.61 14.44 -11.21
N LYS A 47 -18.21 15.64 -11.06
CA LYS A 47 -17.79 16.83 -11.80
C LYS A 47 -16.38 17.28 -11.48
N VAL A 48 -15.93 17.11 -10.24
CA VAL A 48 -14.56 17.40 -9.83
C VAL A 48 -13.58 16.37 -10.40
N ILE A 49 -13.91 15.07 -10.38
CA ILE A 49 -13.08 14.02 -11.01
C ILE A 49 -13.01 14.22 -12.52
N ALA A 50 -14.13 14.48 -13.19
CA ALA A 50 -14.15 14.75 -14.62
C ALA A 50 -13.34 16.02 -14.98
N SER A 51 -13.38 17.06 -14.15
CA SER A 51 -12.57 18.27 -14.30
C SER A 51 -11.07 17.98 -14.09
N PHE A 52 -10.71 17.13 -13.13
CA PHE A 52 -9.34 16.70 -12.93
C PHE A 52 -8.83 15.87 -14.12
N GLN A 53 -9.60 14.92 -14.60
CA GLN A 53 -9.25 14.10 -15.77
C GLN A 53 -9.05 14.94 -17.03
N SER A 54 -9.92 15.95 -17.27
CA SER A 54 -9.78 16.88 -18.40
C SER A 54 -8.54 17.78 -18.27
N THR A 55 -8.13 18.14 -17.05
CA THR A 55 -6.97 19.02 -16.82
C THR A 55 -5.66 18.25 -16.97
N PHE A 56 -5.60 16.97 -16.63
CA PHE A 56 -4.43 16.11 -16.85
C PHE A 56 -4.26 15.68 -18.32
N SER A 57 -5.34 15.69 -19.12
CA SER A 57 -5.30 15.42 -20.56
C SER A 57 -4.67 16.56 -21.39
N ILE A 58 -4.41 17.72 -20.78
CA ILE A 58 -3.92 18.93 -21.48
C ILE A 58 -2.38 19.08 -21.35
N LEU A 59 -1.65 18.12 -20.76
CA LEU A 59 -0.22 18.11 -20.83
C LEU A 59 0.21 17.68 -22.25
N PRO A 60 0.82 18.55 -23.06
CA PRO A 60 1.30 18.20 -24.38
C PRO A 60 2.56 17.36 -24.24
N SER A 61 2.37 16.06 -24.11
CA SER A 61 3.42 15.09 -24.34
C SER A 61 3.47 14.85 -25.85
N GLY A 62 4.51 15.35 -26.48
CA GLY A 62 4.73 15.13 -27.90
C GLY A 62 4.84 13.65 -28.23
N GLY A 63 3.98 13.14 -29.09
CA GLY A 63 4.13 11.87 -29.76
C GLY A 63 2.93 10.93 -29.65
N ALA A 64 2.22 10.79 -30.80
CA ALA A 64 1.30 9.74 -31.22
C ALA A 64 -0.04 9.62 -30.46
N SER A 65 -1.10 9.79 -31.22
CA SER A 65 -2.46 9.48 -30.84
C SER A 65 -2.57 8.04 -30.37
N ILE A 66 -2.83 7.88 -29.08
CA ILE A 66 -3.30 6.60 -28.53
C ILE A 66 -4.83 6.63 -28.63
N GLY A 67 -5.40 5.69 -29.36
CA GLY A 67 -6.84 5.52 -29.52
C GLY A 67 -7.50 5.24 -28.17
N GLU A 68 -8.81 5.48 -28.15
CA GLU A 68 -9.68 5.14 -27.02
C GLU A 68 -9.38 3.74 -26.53
N GLY A 69 -8.89 3.60 -25.27
CA GLY A 69 -8.91 2.32 -24.59
C GLY A 69 -7.70 1.86 -23.81
N GLU A 70 -6.60 2.63 -23.70
CA GLU A 70 -5.46 2.15 -22.89
C GLU A 70 -4.87 3.27 -22.03
N LEU A 71 -5.35 3.41 -20.81
CA LEU A 71 -4.70 4.14 -19.72
C LEU A 71 -4.21 3.17 -18.65
N VAL A 72 -2.97 2.83 -18.83
CA VAL A 72 -1.92 2.45 -17.87
C VAL A 72 -2.37 2.24 -16.41
N SER A 73 -2.59 0.97 -16.10
CA SER A 73 -2.00 0.13 -15.06
C SER A 73 -1.54 0.79 -13.75
N SER A 74 -2.05 0.28 -12.67
CA SER A 74 -1.75 0.27 -11.24
C SER A 74 -2.37 1.36 -10.35
N GLY A 75 -2.84 2.48 -10.89
CA GLY A 75 -3.70 3.42 -10.14
C GLY A 75 -5.18 3.29 -10.50
N VAL A 76 -5.48 2.68 -11.65
CA VAL A 76 -6.85 2.65 -12.21
C VAL A 76 -7.69 1.53 -11.60
N SER A 77 -7.10 0.39 -11.26
CA SER A 77 -7.83 -0.70 -10.59
C SER A 77 -8.34 -0.31 -9.20
N GLN A 78 -7.56 0.50 -8.45
CA GLN A 78 -8.05 1.06 -7.18
C GLN A 78 -9.12 2.13 -7.39
N LEU A 79 -9.03 2.93 -8.48
CA LEU A 79 -10.04 3.92 -8.82
C LEU A 79 -11.32 3.28 -9.38
N GLU A 80 -11.20 2.21 -10.15
CA GLU A 80 -12.34 1.44 -10.65
C GLU A 80 -13.04 0.66 -9.53
N PHE A 81 -12.28 0.11 -8.59
CA PHE A 81 -12.80 -0.48 -7.36
C PHE A 81 -13.50 0.57 -6.49
N LEU A 82 -12.89 1.75 -6.30
CA LEU A 82 -13.51 2.87 -5.60
C LEU A 82 -14.75 3.40 -6.34
N ASP A 83 -14.73 3.51 -7.67
CA ASP A 83 -15.87 3.95 -8.48
C ASP A 83 -17.03 2.93 -8.43
N LYS A 84 -16.71 1.63 -8.48
CA LYS A 84 -17.69 0.56 -8.29
C LYS A 84 -18.24 0.55 -6.86
N TYR A 85 -17.38 0.69 -5.86
CA TYR A 85 -17.74 0.81 -4.45
C TYR A 85 -18.62 2.04 -4.18
N TYR A 86 -18.26 3.22 -4.73
CA TYR A 86 -19.07 4.43 -4.57
C TYR A 86 -20.35 4.42 -5.41
N LYS A 87 -20.40 3.78 -6.58
CA LYS A 87 -21.64 3.56 -7.35
C LYS A 87 -22.59 2.61 -6.63
N GLU A 88 -22.09 1.56 -6.01
CA GLU A 88 -22.87 0.66 -5.16
C GLU A 88 -23.35 1.38 -3.90
N MET A 89 -22.51 2.18 -3.22
CA MET A 89 -22.92 3.00 -2.07
C MET A 89 -23.92 4.11 -2.44
N ALA A 90 -23.83 4.74 -3.61
CA ALA A 90 -24.75 5.77 -4.05
C ALA A 90 -26.14 5.21 -4.41
N ASN A 91 -26.22 3.95 -4.83
CA ASN A 91 -27.48 3.26 -5.10
C ASN A 91 -28.14 2.66 -3.86
N SER A 92 -27.40 2.54 -2.74
CA SER A 92 -27.89 1.96 -1.49
C SER A 92 -28.25 3.04 -0.47
N LYS A 93 -29.48 3.53 -0.52
CA LYS A 93 -30.11 4.36 0.50
C LYS A 93 -30.91 3.51 1.48
N SER A 94 -30.29 2.58 2.18
CA SER A 94 -30.90 1.97 3.39
C SER A 94 -29.79 1.53 4.36
N GLU A 95 -30.02 1.75 5.65
CA GLU A 95 -29.11 1.39 6.73
C GLU A 95 -28.84 -0.14 6.80
N GLU A 96 -29.68 -0.97 6.21
CA GLU A 96 -29.54 -2.43 6.13
C GLU A 96 -28.45 -2.87 5.11
N GLU A 97 -28.19 -2.10 4.05
CA GLU A 97 -27.17 -2.44 3.03
C GLU A 97 -25.75 -2.08 3.45
N SER A 98 -25.56 -1.24 4.49
CA SER A 98 -24.22 -0.93 5.02
C SER A 98 -23.60 -2.09 5.79
N GLU A 99 -24.43 -2.86 6.52
CA GLU A 99 -23.98 -4.05 7.26
C GLU A 99 -23.59 -5.19 6.30
N GLU A 100 -24.37 -5.43 5.23
CA GLU A 100 -24.04 -6.44 4.21
C GLU A 100 -22.73 -6.14 3.47
N ASN A 101 -22.41 -4.87 3.24
CA ASN A 101 -21.16 -4.49 2.57
C ASN A 101 -19.94 -4.60 3.49
N GLU A 102 -20.07 -4.32 4.80
CA GLU A 102 -19.01 -4.55 5.78
C GLU A 102 -18.70 -6.04 5.89
N ASP A 103 -19.73 -6.90 5.96
CA ASP A 103 -19.58 -8.36 6.01
C ASP A 103 -18.87 -8.91 4.76
N VAL A 104 -19.15 -8.38 3.57
CA VAL A 104 -18.49 -8.79 2.31
C VAL A 104 -17.02 -8.39 2.29
N VAL A 105 -16.69 -7.18 2.74
CA VAL A 105 -15.30 -6.70 2.81
C VAL A 105 -14.51 -7.49 3.84
N GLU A 106 -15.11 -7.78 5.01
CA GLU A 106 -14.47 -8.58 6.05
C GLU A 106 -14.23 -10.02 5.57
N ALA A 107 -15.23 -10.65 4.93
CA ALA A 107 -15.09 -11.98 4.35
C ALA A 107 -14.00 -12.03 3.25
N TYR A 108 -13.89 -11.01 2.41
CA TYR A 108 -12.83 -10.89 1.41
C TYR A 108 -11.44 -10.80 2.05
N GLN A 109 -11.30 -9.97 3.10
CA GLN A 109 -10.03 -9.82 3.82
C GLN A 109 -9.63 -11.12 4.55
N GLU A 110 -10.61 -11.81 5.15
CA GLU A 110 -10.38 -13.09 5.81
C GLU A 110 -9.94 -14.18 4.81
N GLN A 111 -10.60 -14.26 3.67
CA GLN A 111 -10.24 -15.23 2.62
C GLN A 111 -8.87 -14.93 2.00
N SER A 112 -8.57 -13.66 1.73
CA SER A 112 -7.28 -13.23 1.19
C SER A 112 -6.14 -13.50 2.18
N LEU A 113 -6.35 -13.26 3.47
CA LEU A 113 -5.40 -13.59 4.53
C LEU A 113 -5.18 -15.10 4.66
N ALA A 114 -6.26 -15.89 4.63
CA ALA A 114 -6.19 -17.35 4.73
C ALA A 114 -5.43 -17.97 3.55
N GLU A 115 -5.62 -17.45 2.32
CA GLU A 115 -4.84 -17.89 1.15
C GLU A 115 -3.35 -17.56 1.32
N SER A 116 -3.03 -16.34 1.78
CA SER A 116 -1.65 -15.95 2.04
C SER A 116 -0.99 -16.81 3.12
N GLU A 117 -1.73 -17.21 4.16
CA GLU A 117 -1.25 -18.11 5.21
C GLU A 117 -0.94 -19.51 4.65
N GLU A 118 -1.85 -20.09 3.85
CA GLU A 118 -1.62 -21.39 3.20
C GLU A 118 -0.41 -21.34 2.24
N MET A 119 -0.29 -20.28 1.45
CA MET A 119 0.86 -20.06 0.59
C MET A 119 2.17 -19.94 1.41
N ALA A 120 2.15 -19.20 2.53
CA ALA A 120 3.32 -19.01 3.38
C ALA A 120 3.78 -20.32 4.02
N GLU A 121 2.86 -21.16 4.53
CA GLU A 121 3.18 -22.49 5.06
C GLU A 121 3.82 -23.38 3.99
N ALA A 122 3.27 -23.40 2.76
CA ALA A 122 3.81 -24.17 1.67
C ALA A 122 5.20 -23.70 1.24
N ILE A 123 5.40 -22.38 1.15
CA ILE A 123 6.69 -21.76 0.81
C ILE A 123 7.71 -22.02 1.92
N GLU A 124 7.35 -21.87 3.20
CA GLU A 124 8.25 -22.13 4.33
C GLU A 124 8.69 -23.59 4.37
N ALA A 125 7.76 -24.54 4.11
CA ALA A 125 8.10 -25.95 4.01
C ALA A 125 9.08 -26.22 2.86
N ALA A 126 8.89 -25.58 1.71
CA ALA A 126 9.80 -25.69 0.58
C ALA A 126 11.17 -25.07 0.85
N VAL A 127 11.22 -23.87 1.46
CA VAL A 127 12.45 -23.19 1.94
C VAL A 127 13.24 -24.11 2.85
N ALA A 128 12.55 -24.79 3.77
CA ALA A 128 13.16 -25.78 4.67
C ALA A 128 13.72 -27.00 3.90
N GLN A 129 12.94 -27.54 2.95
CA GLN A 129 13.34 -28.69 2.15
C GLN A 129 14.57 -28.41 1.29
N TYR A 130 14.68 -27.18 0.73
CA TYR A 130 15.85 -26.75 -0.05
C TYR A 130 17.04 -26.32 0.82
N GLY A 131 16.90 -26.32 2.16
CA GLY A 131 17.95 -25.95 3.11
C GLY A 131 18.26 -24.44 3.10
N LEU A 132 17.25 -23.60 2.94
CA LEU A 132 17.39 -22.14 2.81
C LEU A 132 16.96 -21.35 4.06
N ARG A 133 16.56 -22.02 5.16
CA ARG A 133 16.05 -21.37 6.39
C ARG A 133 16.98 -20.29 6.97
N ASP A 134 18.29 -20.47 6.85
CA ASP A 134 19.26 -19.50 7.36
C ASP A 134 19.51 -18.30 6.41
N GLN A 135 18.92 -18.34 5.21
CA GLN A 135 19.17 -17.37 4.15
C GLN A 135 17.92 -16.60 3.72
N VAL A 136 16.74 -17.17 3.98
CA VAL A 136 15.44 -16.64 3.57
C VAL A 136 14.49 -16.65 4.77
N GLU A 137 14.00 -15.51 5.14
CA GLU A 137 12.93 -15.32 6.11
C GLU A 137 11.61 -15.21 5.37
N VAL A 138 10.59 -15.94 5.82
CA VAL A 138 9.24 -15.94 5.24
C VAL A 138 8.28 -15.25 6.19
N ASP A 139 7.51 -14.31 5.70
CA ASP A 139 6.43 -13.62 6.40
C ASP A 139 5.23 -13.46 5.44
N PHE A 140 4.06 -13.07 5.93
CA PHE A 140 2.89 -12.86 5.07
C PHE A 140 1.94 -11.81 5.63
N ASN A 141 1.09 -11.29 4.76
CA ASN A 141 -0.05 -10.45 5.11
C ASN A 141 -1.25 -10.80 4.22
N GLY A 142 -2.35 -10.04 4.30
CA GLY A 142 -3.54 -10.27 3.48
C GLY A 142 -3.36 -10.09 1.97
N GLU A 143 -2.20 -9.65 1.50
CA GLU A 143 -1.96 -9.37 0.08
C GLU A 143 -0.95 -10.31 -0.55
N TYR A 144 0.11 -10.66 0.17
CA TYR A 144 1.24 -11.43 -0.36
C TYR A 144 1.99 -12.22 0.71
N VAL A 145 2.77 -13.19 0.26
CA VAL A 145 3.84 -13.83 1.03
C VAL A 145 5.16 -13.14 0.71
N LEU A 146 5.90 -12.78 1.75
CA LEU A 146 7.18 -12.07 1.70
C LEU A 146 8.34 -13.04 1.94
N LEU A 147 9.29 -13.10 1.00
CA LEU A 147 10.58 -13.77 1.17
C LEU A 147 11.66 -12.71 1.31
N ASN A 148 12.21 -12.56 2.50
CA ASN A 148 13.23 -11.58 2.81
C ASN A 148 14.63 -12.21 2.80
N MET A 149 15.55 -11.60 2.07
CA MET A 149 16.94 -12.05 1.91
C MET A 149 17.92 -10.94 2.24
N ASN A 150 18.96 -11.27 3.01
CA ASN A 150 20.04 -10.32 3.26
C ASN A 150 20.80 -9.99 1.97
N GLY A 151 20.93 -8.71 1.65
CA GLY A 151 21.61 -8.24 0.45
C GLY A 151 23.10 -8.63 0.36
N ALA A 152 23.76 -8.88 1.50
CA ALA A 152 25.15 -9.35 1.52
C ALA A 152 25.32 -10.77 0.97
N LEU A 153 24.26 -11.57 0.97
CA LEU A 153 24.27 -12.89 0.32
C LEU A 153 24.24 -12.75 -1.21
N LEU A 154 23.63 -11.69 -1.72
CA LEU A 154 23.35 -11.51 -3.13
C LEU A 154 24.37 -10.61 -3.84
N PHE A 155 24.88 -9.58 -3.16
CA PHE A 155 25.67 -8.52 -3.78
C PHE A 155 26.92 -8.16 -2.99
N ASP A 156 27.95 -7.72 -3.68
CA ASP A 156 29.05 -6.99 -3.07
C ASP A 156 28.62 -5.56 -2.66
N SER A 157 29.37 -4.96 -1.74
CA SER A 157 29.12 -3.58 -1.32
C SER A 157 29.15 -2.61 -2.49
N GLY A 158 28.10 -1.80 -2.63
CA GLY A 158 27.98 -0.79 -3.68
C GLY A 158 27.78 -1.36 -5.09
N LYS A 159 27.51 -2.66 -5.24
CA LYS A 159 27.26 -3.30 -6.54
C LYS A 159 25.82 -3.81 -6.64
N SER A 160 25.35 -3.97 -7.88
CA SER A 160 24.07 -4.61 -8.21
C SER A 160 24.25 -5.89 -9.03
N GLU A 161 25.46 -6.24 -9.40
CA GLU A 161 25.76 -7.52 -10.05
C GLU A 161 25.67 -8.63 -9.01
N LEU A 162 24.95 -9.71 -9.34
CA LEU A 162 24.83 -10.88 -8.49
C LEU A 162 26.18 -11.55 -8.29
N ARG A 163 26.46 -11.96 -7.05
CA ARG A 163 27.64 -12.77 -6.72
C ARG A 163 27.46 -14.17 -7.28
N GLN A 164 28.56 -14.85 -7.59
CA GLN A 164 28.52 -16.24 -8.10
C GLN A 164 27.83 -17.19 -7.10
N GLU A 165 28.00 -16.96 -5.83
CA GLU A 165 27.39 -17.75 -4.73
C GLU A 165 25.89 -17.50 -4.59
N ALA A 166 25.35 -16.42 -5.14
CA ALA A 166 23.93 -16.07 -5.08
C ALA A 166 23.06 -16.85 -6.08
N TYR A 167 23.63 -17.23 -7.23
CA TYR A 167 22.87 -17.89 -8.28
C TYR A 167 22.15 -19.18 -7.82
N PRO A 168 22.80 -20.12 -7.08
CA PRO A 168 22.11 -21.31 -6.59
C PRO A 168 20.97 -20.99 -5.61
N LEU A 169 21.09 -19.92 -4.83
CA LEU A 169 20.02 -19.47 -3.92
C LEU A 169 18.80 -19.02 -4.70
N ILE A 170 19.01 -18.11 -5.67
CA ILE A 170 17.91 -17.55 -6.48
C ILE A 170 17.28 -18.63 -7.36
N GLU A 171 18.06 -19.58 -7.91
CA GLU A 171 17.55 -20.72 -8.68
C GLU A 171 16.61 -21.60 -7.84
N LYS A 172 17.00 -21.90 -6.58
CA LYS A 172 16.14 -22.67 -5.68
C LYS A 172 14.86 -21.91 -5.33
N LEU A 173 14.96 -20.60 -5.07
CA LEU A 173 13.81 -19.75 -4.85
C LEU A 173 12.90 -19.70 -6.07
N GLY A 174 13.48 -19.57 -7.26
CA GLY A 174 12.73 -19.64 -8.51
C GLY A 174 11.88 -20.91 -8.60
N LYS A 175 12.46 -22.09 -8.27
CA LYS A 175 11.72 -23.38 -8.24
C LYS A 175 10.63 -23.42 -7.18
N ILE A 176 10.80 -22.74 -6.05
CA ILE A 176 9.79 -22.67 -4.99
C ILE A 176 8.60 -21.82 -5.45
N ILE A 177 8.86 -20.64 -6.04
CA ILE A 177 7.81 -19.72 -6.45
C ILE A 177 7.19 -20.04 -7.81
N GLU A 178 7.80 -20.94 -8.60
CA GLU A 178 7.32 -21.32 -9.95
C GLU A 178 5.93 -21.96 -9.95
N ILE A 179 5.49 -22.53 -8.82
CA ILE A 179 4.13 -23.07 -8.68
C ILE A 179 3.06 -21.96 -8.63
N TYR A 180 3.47 -20.73 -8.42
CA TYR A 180 2.62 -19.53 -8.40
C TYR A 180 2.77 -18.73 -9.71
N ASP A 181 2.81 -19.40 -10.86
CA ASP A 181 3.08 -18.84 -12.19
C ASP A 181 1.99 -17.88 -12.70
N GLN A 182 0.80 -17.90 -12.07
CA GLN A 182 -0.32 -16.99 -12.34
C GLN A 182 -0.39 -15.81 -11.34
N ASN A 183 0.50 -15.79 -10.36
CA ASN A 183 0.54 -14.76 -9.34
C ASN A 183 1.56 -13.67 -9.68
N ILE A 184 1.28 -12.44 -9.30
CA ILE A 184 2.25 -11.35 -9.41
C ILE A 184 3.39 -11.62 -8.43
N ILE A 185 4.62 -11.54 -8.94
CA ILE A 185 5.86 -11.64 -8.17
C ILE A 185 6.57 -10.31 -8.27
N GLU A 186 6.73 -9.63 -7.15
CA GLU A 186 7.46 -8.38 -7.10
C GLU A 186 8.78 -8.56 -6.35
N VAL A 187 9.88 -8.18 -7.01
CA VAL A 187 11.21 -8.12 -6.40
C VAL A 187 11.47 -6.68 -5.99
N GLU A 188 11.66 -6.44 -4.70
CA GLU A 188 11.88 -5.12 -4.15
C GLU A 188 13.27 -5.01 -3.50
N GLY A 189 14.03 -3.99 -3.90
CA GLY A 189 15.38 -3.74 -3.38
C GLY A 189 15.40 -2.64 -2.32
N HIS A 190 16.20 -2.84 -1.26
CA HIS A 190 16.39 -1.89 -0.18
C HIS A 190 17.85 -1.63 0.11
N THR A 191 18.16 -0.45 0.63
CA THR A 191 19.52 -0.07 1.09
C THR A 191 19.45 0.41 2.54
N ASP A 192 20.62 0.53 3.14
CA ASP A 192 20.80 1.36 4.34
C ASP A 192 20.86 2.85 3.96
N ASN A 193 21.01 3.70 4.97
CA ASN A 193 21.12 5.16 4.80
C ASN A 193 22.53 5.67 4.53
N VAL A 194 23.51 4.79 4.27
CA VAL A 194 24.85 5.23 3.88
C VAL A 194 24.80 5.67 2.42
N PRO A 195 25.07 6.96 2.12
CA PRO A 195 24.95 7.45 0.77
C PRO A 195 25.93 6.76 -0.18
N ILE A 196 25.43 6.35 -1.35
CA ILE A 196 26.26 5.90 -2.45
C ILE A 196 26.22 6.95 -3.58
N HIS A 197 27.36 7.18 -4.19
CA HIS A 197 27.46 7.96 -5.41
C HIS A 197 28.56 7.38 -6.30
N SER A 198 28.22 6.96 -7.49
CA SER A 198 29.14 6.41 -8.48
C SER A 198 28.70 6.78 -9.89
N ALA A 199 29.51 6.48 -10.87
CA ALA A 199 29.15 6.71 -12.28
C ALA A 199 27.94 5.87 -12.74
N LYS A 200 27.65 4.75 -12.07
CA LYS A 200 26.53 3.84 -12.39
C LYS A 200 25.29 4.11 -11.54
N TYR A 201 25.49 4.51 -10.28
CA TYR A 201 24.41 4.75 -9.35
C TYR A 201 24.49 6.16 -8.79
N GLU A 202 23.48 6.97 -9.09
CA GLU A 202 23.41 8.35 -8.62
C GLU A 202 23.16 8.41 -7.11
N ASP A 203 22.31 7.51 -6.61
CA ASP A 203 21.93 7.43 -5.21
C ASP A 203 21.53 5.99 -4.80
N ASN A 204 21.07 5.84 -3.57
CA ASN A 204 20.58 4.59 -2.99
C ASN A 204 19.30 4.06 -3.68
N ASN A 205 18.43 4.94 -4.21
CA ASN A 205 17.27 4.52 -4.97
C ASN A 205 17.66 3.78 -6.23
N VAL A 206 18.55 4.39 -7.02
CA VAL A 206 19.05 3.81 -8.28
C VAL A 206 19.76 2.48 -8.00
N LEU A 207 20.60 2.40 -6.96
CA LEU A 207 21.26 1.14 -6.59
C LEU A 207 20.23 0.06 -6.23
N SER A 208 19.21 0.40 -5.43
CA SER A 208 18.16 -0.56 -4.98
C SER A 208 17.34 -1.09 -6.16
N MET A 209 16.98 -0.21 -7.12
CA MET A 209 16.29 -0.60 -8.36
C MET A 209 17.12 -1.58 -9.21
N TYR A 210 18.42 -1.30 -9.40
CA TYR A 210 19.29 -2.20 -10.16
C TYR A 210 19.50 -3.54 -9.46
N ARG A 211 19.51 -3.60 -8.15
CA ARG A 211 19.59 -4.85 -7.38
C ARG A 211 18.32 -5.68 -7.56
N ALA A 212 17.16 -5.08 -7.39
CA ALA A 212 15.89 -5.74 -7.64
C ALA A 212 15.79 -6.26 -9.09
N TYR A 213 16.17 -5.41 -10.05
CA TYR A 213 16.19 -5.78 -11.46
C TYR A 213 17.09 -6.99 -11.75
N SER A 214 18.29 -7.03 -11.17
CA SER A 214 19.23 -8.16 -11.39
C SER A 214 18.68 -9.49 -10.88
N VAL A 215 17.98 -9.48 -9.74
CA VAL A 215 17.30 -10.68 -9.22
C VAL A 215 16.10 -11.05 -10.09
N ALA A 216 15.26 -10.09 -10.45
CA ALA A 216 14.08 -10.32 -11.28
C ALA A 216 14.44 -10.81 -12.68
N GLU A 217 15.51 -10.28 -13.28
CA GLU A 217 16.01 -10.73 -14.58
C GLU A 217 16.47 -12.18 -14.51
N TYR A 218 17.25 -12.53 -13.49
CA TYR A 218 17.69 -13.90 -13.32
C TYR A 218 16.53 -14.87 -13.03
N LEU A 219 15.51 -14.45 -12.26
CA LEU A 219 14.29 -15.26 -12.07
C LEU A 219 13.56 -15.49 -13.40
N ARG A 220 13.47 -14.51 -14.29
CA ARG A 220 12.89 -14.67 -15.64
C ARG A 220 13.65 -15.67 -16.49
N ASP A 221 14.98 -15.74 -16.31
CA ASP A 221 15.83 -16.66 -17.07
C ASP A 221 15.74 -18.10 -16.57
N VAL A 222 15.52 -18.33 -15.26
CA VAL A 222 15.60 -19.67 -14.65
C VAL A 222 14.23 -20.28 -14.31
N THR A 223 13.13 -19.55 -14.50
CA THR A 223 11.77 -20.04 -14.27
C THR A 223 10.94 -20.02 -15.54
N THR A 224 9.83 -20.75 -15.53
CA THR A 224 8.83 -20.75 -16.61
C THR A 224 7.72 -19.71 -16.40
N ILE A 225 7.80 -18.91 -15.34
CA ILE A 225 6.84 -17.84 -15.01
C ILE A 225 6.80 -16.82 -16.16
N ASN A 226 5.59 -16.48 -16.60
CA ASN A 226 5.44 -15.45 -17.62
C ASN A 226 6.10 -14.12 -17.13
N PRO A 227 7.05 -13.55 -17.89
CA PRO A 227 7.77 -12.33 -17.53
C PRO A 227 6.88 -11.14 -17.17
N ALA A 228 5.63 -11.11 -17.65
CA ALA A 228 4.65 -10.06 -17.32
C ALA A 228 4.26 -10.07 -15.84
N TYR A 229 4.31 -11.22 -15.18
CA TYR A 229 4.01 -11.36 -13.76
C TYR A 229 5.18 -11.01 -12.85
N ILE A 230 6.41 -10.90 -13.36
CA ILE A 230 7.59 -10.56 -12.56
C ILE A 230 7.85 -9.05 -12.66
N LYS A 231 7.63 -8.35 -11.56
CA LYS A 231 7.89 -6.91 -11.41
C LYS A 231 9.17 -6.69 -10.61
N SER A 232 9.79 -5.52 -10.77
CA SER A 232 10.93 -5.10 -9.94
C SER A 232 10.81 -3.64 -9.56
N SER A 233 11.09 -3.34 -8.29
CA SER A 233 11.05 -1.98 -7.74
C SER A 233 12.21 -1.73 -6.79
N GLY A 234 12.51 -0.45 -6.53
CA GLY A 234 13.54 -0.05 -5.57
C GLY A 234 13.00 0.98 -4.60
N ARG A 235 13.22 0.75 -3.31
CA ARG A 235 12.79 1.62 -2.22
C ARG A 235 13.93 2.43 -1.60
N GLY A 236 15.18 2.20 -2.03
CA GLY A 236 16.32 2.89 -1.44
C GLY A 236 16.39 2.70 0.06
N GLU A 237 16.64 3.78 0.79
CA GLU A 237 16.75 3.83 2.25
C GLU A 237 15.45 4.19 2.98
N TYR A 238 14.34 4.39 2.24
CA TYR A 238 13.12 5.01 2.78
C TYR A 238 12.19 4.06 3.54
N VAL A 239 12.44 2.75 3.49
CA VAL A 239 11.65 1.74 4.22
C VAL A 239 12.58 0.87 5.08
N PRO A 240 13.18 1.44 6.14
CA PRO A 240 14.05 0.68 7.03
C PRO A 240 13.21 -0.26 7.93
N ILE A 241 13.72 -1.47 8.15
CA ILE A 241 13.16 -2.45 9.12
C ILE A 241 13.95 -2.47 10.43
N ALA A 242 15.13 -1.84 10.47
CA ALA A 242 15.98 -1.77 11.64
C ALA A 242 16.65 -0.39 11.76
N ASP A 243 17.25 -0.12 12.92
CA ASP A 243 17.91 1.15 13.19
C ASP A 243 19.20 1.32 12.35
N ASN A 244 19.19 2.32 11.47
CA ASN A 244 20.32 2.68 10.62
C ASN A 244 21.54 3.24 11.39
N SER A 245 21.40 3.59 12.69
CA SER A 245 22.51 4.08 13.50
C SER A 245 23.53 2.98 13.82
N THR A 246 23.08 1.71 13.84
CA THR A 246 23.91 0.54 14.15
C THR A 246 24.38 -0.18 12.89
N PRO A 247 25.60 -0.76 12.88
CA PRO A 247 26.04 -1.59 11.74
C PRO A 247 25.14 -2.79 11.49
N GLU A 248 24.63 -3.41 12.53
CA GLU A 248 23.73 -4.57 12.51
C GLU A 248 22.40 -4.19 11.87
N GLY A 249 21.80 -3.07 12.28
CA GLY A 249 20.56 -2.57 11.70
C GLY A 249 20.71 -2.19 10.24
N ARG A 250 21.84 -1.55 9.87
CA ARG A 250 22.12 -1.28 8.46
C ARG A 250 22.25 -2.57 7.63
N ALA A 251 22.82 -3.63 8.22
CA ALA A 251 22.93 -4.92 7.53
C ALA A 251 21.56 -5.54 7.25
N LEU A 252 20.59 -5.39 8.16
CA LEU A 252 19.22 -5.83 7.95
C LEU A 252 18.48 -4.97 6.90
N ASN A 253 18.74 -3.65 6.88
CA ASN A 253 18.12 -2.75 5.91
C ASN A 253 18.62 -3.01 4.47
N ARG A 254 19.87 -3.48 4.29
CA ARG A 254 20.38 -3.92 2.98
C ARG A 254 19.84 -5.30 2.64
N ARG A 255 18.65 -5.35 2.04
CA ARG A 255 17.92 -6.58 1.75
C ARG A 255 17.27 -6.55 0.37
N VAL A 256 16.85 -7.72 -0.08
CA VAL A 256 15.94 -7.89 -1.20
C VAL A 256 14.73 -8.69 -0.73
N GLU A 257 13.58 -8.19 -1.04
CA GLU A 257 12.30 -8.81 -0.78
C GLU A 257 11.71 -9.36 -2.07
N ILE A 258 11.20 -10.60 -2.03
CA ILE A 258 10.36 -11.15 -3.09
C ILE A 258 8.97 -11.30 -2.50
N LYS A 259 7.99 -10.60 -3.08
CA LYS A 259 6.58 -10.65 -2.71
C LYS A 259 5.84 -11.51 -3.72
N VAL A 260 5.23 -12.58 -3.26
CA VAL A 260 4.36 -13.45 -4.07
C VAL A 260 2.93 -13.09 -3.69
N TYR A 261 2.26 -12.33 -4.54
CA TYR A 261 0.89 -11.90 -4.29
C TYR A 261 -0.06 -13.09 -4.34
N ASN A 262 -1.10 -13.10 -3.50
CA ASN A 262 -2.15 -14.11 -3.56
C ASN A 262 -3.07 -13.87 -4.78
N SER A 263 -4.01 -14.78 -5.06
CA SER A 263 -4.89 -14.71 -6.23
C SER A 263 -5.80 -13.46 -6.21
N TYR A 264 -6.17 -12.98 -5.02
CA TYR A 264 -6.99 -11.79 -4.81
C TYR A 264 -6.29 -10.48 -5.23
N ASN A 265 -4.94 -10.49 -5.24
CA ASN A 265 -4.11 -9.31 -5.49
C ASN A 265 -3.18 -9.50 -6.71
N SER A 266 -3.42 -10.52 -7.55
CA SER A 266 -2.60 -10.87 -8.71
C SER A 266 -3.23 -10.49 -10.05
N ASP A 267 -4.21 -9.58 -10.07
CA ASP A 267 -4.82 -9.12 -11.32
C ASP A 267 -3.87 -8.18 -12.08
N LEU A 268 -3.56 -8.53 -13.34
CA LEU A 268 -2.77 -7.68 -14.24
C LEU A 268 -3.62 -6.63 -14.96
N GLY A 269 -4.98 -6.66 -14.77
CA GLY A 269 -5.92 -5.80 -15.49
C GLY A 269 -5.90 -6.11 -16.99
N GLU A 270 -6.76 -7.03 -17.43
CA GLU A 270 -7.03 -7.25 -18.85
C GLU A 270 -7.79 -6.10 -19.48
#